data_4bdfc4a7918a084a2ce975bd3acc4c3c
#
_entry.id   4bdfc4a7918a084a2ce975bd3acc4c3c
#
_cell.length_a   1.000
_cell.length_b   1.000
_cell.length_c   1.000
_cell.angle_alpha   90.00
_cell.angle_beta   90.00
_cell.angle_gamma   90.00
#
_symmetry.space_group_name_H-M   'P 1'
#
loop_
_entity.id
_entity.type
_entity.pdbx_description
1 polymer ?
#
loop_
_entity_poly.entity_id
_entity_poly.type
_entity_poly.pdbx_seq_one_letter_code
_entity_poly.pdbx_strand_id
1 'polypeptide(L)'
;MRPVKPTYIDREILQKTLTKYEINPLITYLYSHYDGDEVNVTIDKYQVGTSKMNNGATIFWQMDNTGNIRTGKIMAYDITTGKRIKDKNIIAISWVHYKLKKPKESIRQCLFGLHLLNDNIKQVAIVESEKTAIIMSIESPNYTWMSTGTISGFKYEYLAPLKGTAII
;
A
#
# COMPACT_ATOMS: atom_id res chain seq x y z
N MET A 1 28.86 -14.42 2.47
CA MET A 1 27.71 -14.29 3.39
C MET A 1 26.59 -15.20 2.91
N ARG A 2 25.96 -15.97 3.80
CA ARG A 2 24.77 -16.73 3.41
C ARG A 2 23.62 -15.77 3.13
N PRO A 3 22.84 -15.93 2.04
CA PRO A 3 21.71 -15.06 1.77
C PRO A 3 20.69 -15.16 2.90
N VAL A 4 20.27 -14.01 3.43
CA VAL A 4 19.25 -13.96 4.49
C VAL A 4 17.92 -14.40 3.90
N LYS A 5 17.30 -15.41 4.50
CA LYS A 5 16.00 -15.93 4.07
C LYS A 5 14.94 -14.84 4.22
N PRO A 6 14.10 -14.59 3.20
CA PRO A 6 13.00 -13.65 3.30
C PRO A 6 12.04 -14.04 4.43
N THR A 7 11.56 -13.03 5.18
CA THR A 7 10.47 -13.21 6.15
C THR A 7 9.22 -12.52 5.65
N TYR A 8 8.07 -13.09 6.00
CA TYR A 8 6.75 -12.57 5.65
C TYR A 8 5.99 -12.17 6.91
N ILE A 9 4.96 -11.36 6.73
CA ILE A 9 4.06 -10.97 7.81
C ILE A 9 2.86 -11.91 7.77
N ASP A 10 2.42 -12.31 8.96
CA ASP A 10 1.25 -13.18 9.10
C ASP A 10 -0.03 -12.46 8.62
N ARG A 11 -0.87 -13.18 7.87
CA ARG A 11 -2.12 -12.64 7.33
C ARG A 11 -3.07 -12.15 8.42
N GLU A 12 -3.06 -12.80 9.57
CA GLU A 12 -3.88 -12.39 10.71
C GLU A 12 -3.55 -10.96 11.18
N ILE A 13 -2.27 -10.55 11.09
CA ILE A 13 -1.84 -9.18 11.42
C ILE A 13 -2.44 -8.17 10.44
N LEU A 14 -2.43 -8.48 9.15
CA LEU A 14 -3.07 -7.66 8.13
C LEU A 14 -4.57 -7.55 8.40
N GLN A 15 -5.26 -8.68 8.58
CA GLN A 15 -6.72 -8.72 8.79
C GLN A 15 -7.16 -7.88 9.99
N LYS A 16 -6.41 -7.89 11.10
CA LYS A 16 -6.68 -7.06 12.27
C LYS A 16 -6.62 -5.55 12.01
N THR A 17 -6.07 -5.13 10.88
CA THR A 17 -5.99 -3.71 10.48
C THR A 17 -7.08 -3.28 9.51
N LEU A 18 -7.80 -4.22 8.88
CA LEU A 18 -8.89 -3.94 7.94
C LEU A 18 -10.16 -3.52 8.68
N THR A 19 -10.05 -2.47 9.47
CA THR A 19 -11.13 -1.99 10.35
C THR A 19 -10.86 -0.54 10.75
N LYS A 20 -11.80 0.06 11.50
CA LYS A 20 -11.68 1.41 12.07
C LYS A 20 -11.42 2.49 11.01
N TYR A 21 -12.09 2.39 9.90
CA TYR A 21 -11.94 3.33 8.80
C TYR A 21 -12.47 4.73 9.14
N GLU A 22 -13.38 4.82 10.11
CA GLU A 22 -13.93 6.07 10.65
C GLU A 22 -12.88 6.97 11.33
N ILE A 23 -11.76 6.38 11.80
CA ILE A 23 -10.64 7.15 12.38
C ILE A 23 -9.45 7.28 11.42
N ASN A 24 -9.55 6.77 10.19
CA ASN A 24 -8.46 6.84 9.21
C ASN A 24 -8.58 8.11 8.37
N PRO A 25 -7.70 9.13 8.57
CA PRO A 25 -7.86 10.43 7.92
C PRO A 25 -7.83 10.37 6.40
N LEU A 26 -7.03 9.48 5.80
CA LEU A 26 -7.02 9.34 4.34
C LEU A 26 -8.36 8.76 3.84
N ILE A 27 -8.89 7.75 4.49
CA ILE A 27 -10.15 7.13 4.08
C ILE A 27 -11.31 8.10 4.28
N THR A 28 -11.34 8.84 5.39
CA THR A 28 -12.33 9.92 5.59
C THR A 28 -12.22 10.99 4.49
N TYR A 29 -11.00 11.37 4.11
CA TYR A 29 -10.78 12.28 2.99
C TYR A 29 -11.34 11.69 1.68
N LEU A 30 -11.13 10.42 1.39
CA LEU A 30 -11.65 9.78 0.19
C LEU A 30 -13.19 9.80 0.18
N TYR A 31 -13.85 9.45 1.28
CA TYR A 31 -15.32 9.52 1.39
C TYR A 31 -15.90 10.91 1.20
N SER A 32 -15.13 11.97 1.48
CA SER A 32 -15.58 13.35 1.26
C SER A 32 -15.45 13.84 -0.18
N HIS A 33 -14.78 13.07 -1.06
CA HIS A 33 -14.47 13.46 -2.44
C HIS A 33 -15.00 12.48 -3.49
N TYR A 34 -15.29 11.23 -3.11
CA TYR A 34 -15.68 10.17 -4.02
C TYR A 34 -16.92 9.42 -3.50
N ASP A 35 -17.58 8.70 -4.39
CA ASP A 35 -18.71 7.84 -4.02
C ASP A 35 -18.26 6.79 -2.99
N GLY A 36 -19.10 6.58 -1.96
CA GLY A 36 -18.76 5.70 -0.85
C GLY A 36 -18.58 4.24 -1.25
N ASP A 37 -19.35 3.75 -2.22
CA ASP A 37 -19.25 2.37 -2.69
C ASP A 37 -17.96 2.18 -3.51
N GLU A 38 -17.58 3.15 -4.33
CA GLU A 38 -16.30 3.13 -5.05
C GLU A 38 -15.10 3.15 -4.08
N VAL A 39 -15.17 3.95 -3.02
CA VAL A 39 -14.15 3.96 -1.96
C VAL A 39 -14.08 2.62 -1.28
N ASN A 40 -15.22 2.03 -0.86
CA ASN A 40 -15.28 0.73 -0.22
C ASN A 40 -14.66 -0.37 -1.08
N VAL A 41 -15.06 -0.46 -2.35
CA VAL A 41 -14.50 -1.43 -3.31
C VAL A 41 -13.00 -1.26 -3.44
N THR A 42 -12.52 -0.02 -3.50
CA THR A 42 -11.09 0.26 -3.70
C THR A 42 -10.27 -0.05 -2.46
N ILE A 43 -10.69 0.35 -1.26
CA ILE A 43 -9.96 0.05 -0.03
C ILE A 43 -9.92 -1.45 0.26
N ASP A 44 -10.98 -2.18 -0.05
CA ASP A 44 -11.01 -3.64 0.06
C ASP A 44 -10.08 -4.29 -0.96
N LYS A 45 -10.17 -3.90 -2.23
CA LYS A 45 -9.30 -4.38 -3.32
C LYS A 45 -7.82 -4.25 -2.96
N TYR A 46 -7.40 -3.11 -2.41
CA TYR A 46 -6.01 -2.86 -2.03
C TYR A 46 -5.67 -3.30 -0.61
N GLN A 47 -6.63 -3.83 0.14
CA GLN A 47 -6.45 -4.25 1.54
C GLN A 47 -5.87 -3.11 2.40
N VAL A 48 -6.44 -1.90 2.28
CA VAL A 48 -5.96 -0.73 3.01
C VAL A 48 -6.24 -0.89 4.50
N GLY A 49 -5.21 -0.76 5.32
CA GLY A 49 -5.33 -0.95 6.77
C GLY A 49 -5.34 0.37 7.55
N THR A 50 -5.80 0.30 8.80
CA THR A 50 -5.75 1.39 9.77
C THR A 50 -4.82 1.03 10.91
N SER A 51 -3.85 1.90 11.19
CA SER A 51 -2.90 1.76 12.28
C SER A 51 -3.37 2.51 13.53
N LYS A 52 -2.96 2.02 14.70
CA LYS A 52 -3.12 2.78 15.95
C LYS A 52 -2.17 3.99 16.04
N MET A 53 -1.14 4.06 15.19
CA MET A 53 -0.25 5.22 15.13
C MET A 53 -1.00 6.47 14.68
N ASN A 54 -0.64 7.60 15.27
CA ASN A 54 -1.18 8.92 14.91
C ASN A 54 -2.71 8.92 14.75
N ASN A 55 -3.40 8.21 15.64
CA ASN A 55 -4.87 8.10 15.68
C ASN A 55 -5.50 7.69 14.34
N GLY A 56 -4.97 6.65 13.70
CA GLY A 56 -5.59 6.10 12.50
C GLY A 56 -4.74 6.25 11.24
N ALA A 57 -3.41 6.34 11.35
CA ALA A 57 -2.55 6.38 10.16
C ALA A 57 -2.85 5.21 9.21
N THR A 58 -2.80 5.48 7.92
CA THR A 58 -3.08 4.50 6.87
C THR A 58 -1.96 3.48 6.73
N ILE A 59 -2.30 2.21 6.59
CA ILE A 59 -1.35 1.14 6.24
C ILE A 59 -1.54 0.75 4.79
N PHE A 60 -0.51 0.89 3.99
CA PHE A 60 -0.42 0.37 2.62
C PHE A 60 0.36 -0.94 2.63
N TRP A 61 -0.36 -2.05 2.54
CA TRP A 61 0.24 -3.38 2.57
C TRP A 61 0.90 -3.72 1.24
N GLN A 62 2.15 -4.15 1.28
CA GLN A 62 2.87 -4.71 0.14
C GLN A 62 2.70 -6.23 0.16
N MET A 63 1.86 -6.72 -0.72
CA MET A 63 1.62 -8.15 -0.94
C MET A 63 2.08 -8.51 -2.34
N ASP A 64 2.80 -9.61 -2.47
CA ASP A 64 3.24 -10.09 -3.79
C ASP A 64 2.12 -10.85 -4.53
N ASN A 65 2.37 -11.17 -5.78
CA ASN A 65 1.42 -11.88 -6.66
C ASN A 65 1.18 -13.35 -6.27
N THR A 66 1.91 -13.86 -5.28
CA THR A 66 1.68 -15.19 -4.67
C THR A 66 0.96 -15.11 -3.33
N GLY A 67 0.54 -13.89 -2.92
CA GLY A 67 -0.22 -13.65 -1.70
C GLY A 67 0.61 -13.50 -0.43
N ASN A 68 1.96 -13.50 -0.52
CA ASN A 68 2.79 -13.27 0.64
C ASN A 68 2.80 -11.79 1.03
N ILE A 69 2.61 -11.51 2.31
CA ILE A 69 2.66 -10.16 2.85
C ILE A 69 4.11 -9.81 3.17
N ARG A 70 4.68 -8.91 2.37
CA ARG A 70 6.09 -8.50 2.47
C ARG A 70 6.32 -7.52 3.61
N THR A 71 5.50 -6.49 3.67
CA THR A 71 5.50 -5.45 4.71
C THR A 71 4.27 -4.56 4.56
N GLY A 72 4.16 -3.52 5.38
CA GLY A 72 3.17 -2.45 5.25
C GLY A 72 3.83 -1.11 5.53
N LYS A 73 3.58 -0.11 4.68
CA LYS A 73 4.01 1.27 4.88
C LYS A 73 2.92 2.02 5.65
N ILE A 74 3.28 2.60 6.77
CA ILE A 74 2.36 3.36 7.63
C ILE A 74 2.57 4.83 7.36
N MET A 75 1.51 5.55 6.97
CA MET A 75 1.59 6.98 6.67
C MET A 75 0.45 7.77 7.32
N ALA A 76 0.80 8.92 7.88
CA ALA A 76 -0.17 9.87 8.43
C ALA A 76 -0.57 10.91 7.37
N TYR A 77 -1.88 11.17 7.29
CA TYR A 77 -2.47 12.13 6.38
C TYR A 77 -3.30 13.16 7.13
N ASP A 78 -3.40 14.34 6.56
CA ASP A 78 -4.32 15.37 6.99
C ASP A 78 -5.73 15.05 6.45
N ILE A 79 -6.71 15.05 7.33
CA ILE A 79 -8.09 14.64 7.02
C ILE A 79 -8.79 15.59 6.03
N THR A 80 -8.42 16.86 6.04
CA THR A 80 -9.06 17.88 5.21
C THR A 80 -8.47 17.96 3.82
N THR A 81 -7.13 17.88 3.74
CA THR A 81 -6.40 18.06 2.49
C THR A 81 -5.98 16.78 1.82
N GLY A 82 -6.07 15.65 2.51
CA GLY A 82 -5.52 14.35 2.04
C GLY A 82 -4.02 14.39 1.79
N LYS A 83 -3.29 15.40 2.28
CA LYS A 83 -1.84 15.51 2.13
C LYS A 83 -1.14 14.77 3.26
N ARG A 84 0.03 14.21 2.94
CA ARG A 84 0.90 13.62 3.96
C ARG A 84 1.27 14.68 5.01
N ILE A 85 1.14 14.34 6.28
CA ILE A 85 1.56 15.20 7.37
C ILE A 85 3.09 15.33 7.37
N LYS A 86 3.58 16.56 7.52
CA LYS A 86 5.02 16.89 7.56
C LYS A 86 5.42 17.52 8.90
N ASP A 87 4.65 17.27 9.96
CA ASP A 87 4.95 17.76 11.29
C ASP A 87 6.15 17.01 11.86
N LYS A 88 7.14 17.75 12.36
CA LYS A 88 8.37 17.19 12.96
C LYS A 88 8.12 16.51 14.31
N ASN A 89 6.99 16.81 14.95
CA ASN A 89 6.62 16.25 16.27
C ASN A 89 5.96 14.88 16.16
N ILE A 90 5.65 14.39 14.96
CA ILE A 90 5.06 13.08 14.75
C ILE A 90 5.89 12.23 13.80
N ILE A 91 5.81 10.92 13.98
CA ILE A 91 6.38 9.96 13.02
C ILE A 91 5.38 9.80 11.88
N ALA A 92 5.51 10.63 10.84
CA ALA A 92 4.58 10.65 9.71
C ALA A 92 4.69 9.43 8.80
N ILE A 93 5.83 8.73 8.81
CA ILE A 93 6.09 7.51 8.02
C ILE A 93 6.74 6.46 8.91
N SER A 94 6.23 5.24 8.87
CA SER A 94 6.83 4.07 9.52
C SER A 94 6.55 2.81 8.71
N TRP A 95 7.01 1.67 9.21
CA TRP A 95 6.82 0.38 8.56
C TRP A 95 6.35 -0.67 9.56
N VAL A 96 5.46 -1.56 9.13
CA VAL A 96 4.95 -2.64 9.97
C VAL A 96 6.07 -3.55 10.47
N HIS A 97 7.05 -3.89 9.61
CA HIS A 97 8.17 -4.73 10.01
C HIS A 97 8.99 -4.12 11.15
N TYR A 98 9.14 -2.79 11.23
CA TYR A 98 9.79 -2.14 12.37
C TYR A 98 8.97 -2.31 13.65
N LYS A 99 7.64 -2.17 13.56
CA LYS A 99 6.74 -2.38 14.71
C LYS A 99 6.78 -3.82 15.21
N LEU A 100 6.96 -4.78 14.30
CA LEU A 100 7.09 -6.19 14.61
C LEU A 100 8.53 -6.63 14.95
N LYS A 101 9.47 -5.68 15.01
CA LYS A 101 10.90 -5.94 15.28
C LYS A 101 11.50 -6.99 14.34
N LYS A 102 11.03 -7.07 13.09
CA LYS A 102 11.62 -7.95 12.08
C LYS A 102 12.90 -7.34 11.52
N PRO A 103 13.96 -8.14 11.27
CA PRO A 103 15.21 -7.64 10.70
C PRO A 103 14.97 -7.03 9.30
N LYS A 104 15.47 -5.82 9.08
CA LYS A 104 15.29 -5.10 7.81
C LYS A 104 15.86 -5.88 6.62
N GLU A 105 16.99 -6.54 6.80
CA GLU A 105 17.70 -7.34 5.80
C GLU A 105 16.92 -8.58 5.35
N SER A 106 15.93 -9.03 6.13
CA SER A 106 15.04 -10.14 5.77
C SER A 106 13.79 -9.68 4.99
N ILE A 107 13.54 -8.38 4.92
CA ILE A 107 12.38 -7.83 4.23
C ILE A 107 12.67 -7.65 2.74
N ARG A 108 11.81 -8.19 1.91
CA ARG A 108 11.84 -8.02 0.45
C ARG A 108 10.59 -7.25 0.04
N GLN A 109 10.72 -5.94 -0.11
CA GLN A 109 9.63 -5.08 -0.57
C GLN A 109 9.22 -5.44 -2.00
N CYS A 110 7.99 -5.08 -2.36
CA CYS A 110 7.45 -5.19 -3.72
C CYS A 110 6.55 -3.98 -4.02
N LEU A 111 6.03 -3.90 -5.23
CA LEU A 111 5.05 -2.86 -5.58
C LEU A 111 3.81 -2.97 -4.68
N PHE A 112 3.30 -1.84 -4.25
CA PHE A 112 1.94 -1.77 -3.70
C PHE A 112 0.94 -2.08 -4.82
N GLY A 113 -0.03 -2.95 -4.55
CA GLY A 113 -0.99 -3.43 -5.55
C GLY A 113 -0.51 -4.65 -6.36
N LEU A 114 0.71 -5.17 -6.14
CA LEU A 114 1.24 -6.31 -6.92
C LEU A 114 0.37 -7.57 -6.77
N HIS A 115 -0.30 -7.77 -5.65
CA HIS A 115 -1.23 -8.89 -5.42
C HIS A 115 -2.46 -8.88 -6.35
N LEU A 116 -2.72 -7.78 -7.03
CA LEU A 116 -3.78 -7.66 -8.03
C LEU A 116 -3.39 -8.26 -9.38
N LEU A 117 -2.09 -8.54 -9.60
CA LEU A 117 -1.60 -9.14 -10.82
C LEU A 117 -2.11 -10.57 -10.97
N ASN A 118 -2.79 -10.85 -12.07
CA ASN A 118 -3.25 -12.17 -12.48
C ASN A 118 -3.27 -12.27 -14.01
N ASP A 119 -3.56 -13.44 -14.54
CA ASP A 119 -3.49 -13.72 -15.99
C ASP A 119 -4.47 -12.88 -16.83
N ASN A 120 -5.50 -12.29 -16.21
CA ASN A 120 -6.46 -11.43 -16.89
C ASN A 120 -6.02 -9.98 -16.98
N ILE A 121 -4.99 -9.58 -16.25
CA ILE A 121 -4.49 -8.20 -16.23
C ILE A 121 -3.59 -7.97 -17.44
N LYS A 122 -4.05 -7.09 -18.33
CA LYS A 122 -3.33 -6.77 -19.57
C LYS A 122 -2.54 -5.48 -19.49
N GLN A 123 -2.96 -4.55 -18.64
CA GLN A 123 -2.35 -3.22 -18.52
C GLN A 123 -2.19 -2.83 -17.04
N VAL A 124 -0.98 -2.47 -16.69
CA VAL A 124 -0.63 -1.96 -15.35
C VAL A 124 -0.14 -0.53 -15.51
N ALA A 125 -0.68 0.37 -14.70
CA ALA A 125 -0.17 1.73 -14.57
C ALA A 125 0.60 1.87 -13.27
N ILE A 126 1.81 2.47 -13.34
CA ILE A 126 2.70 2.60 -12.18
C ILE A 126 2.85 4.08 -11.81
N VAL A 127 2.59 4.37 -10.54
CA VAL A 127 2.75 5.69 -9.94
C VAL A 127 3.74 5.66 -8.78
N GLU A 128 4.18 6.82 -8.31
CA GLU A 128 5.11 6.89 -7.19
C GLU A 128 4.43 6.54 -5.86
N SER A 129 3.26 7.13 -5.57
CA SER A 129 2.66 7.02 -4.24
C SER A 129 1.49 6.05 -4.18
N GLU A 130 1.36 5.37 -3.06
CA GLU A 130 0.26 4.44 -2.77
C GLU A 130 -1.10 5.16 -2.80
N LYS A 131 -1.16 6.39 -2.25
CA LYS A 131 -2.37 7.21 -2.30
C LYS A 131 -2.80 7.50 -3.74
N THR A 132 -1.85 7.83 -4.61
CA THR A 132 -2.14 8.08 -6.04
C THR A 132 -2.67 6.83 -6.70
N ALA A 133 -2.11 5.65 -6.43
CA ALA A 133 -2.62 4.39 -6.97
C ALA A 133 -4.08 4.13 -6.55
N ILE A 134 -4.43 4.40 -5.30
CA ILE A 134 -5.82 4.27 -4.81
C ILE A 134 -6.74 5.26 -5.51
N ILE A 135 -6.39 6.54 -5.56
CA ILE A 135 -7.21 7.58 -6.23
C ILE A 135 -7.40 7.24 -7.70
N MET A 136 -6.33 6.91 -8.40
CA MET A 136 -6.40 6.57 -9.81
C MET A 136 -7.18 5.27 -10.08
N SER A 137 -7.26 4.36 -9.11
CA SER A 137 -8.10 3.17 -9.23
C SER A 137 -9.61 3.51 -9.19
N ILE A 138 -9.99 4.63 -8.57
CA ILE A 138 -11.35 5.18 -8.61
C ILE A 138 -11.56 5.96 -9.91
N GLU A 139 -10.66 6.91 -10.22
CA GLU A 139 -10.77 7.82 -11.36
C GLU A 139 -10.64 7.14 -12.74
N SER A 140 -9.82 6.10 -12.82
CA SER A 140 -9.48 5.40 -14.06
C SER A 140 -9.42 3.88 -13.84
N PRO A 141 -10.57 3.23 -13.60
CA PRO A 141 -10.62 1.81 -13.21
C PRO A 141 -10.21 0.83 -14.32
N ASN A 142 -9.99 1.30 -15.55
CA ASN A 142 -9.57 0.48 -16.69
C ASN A 142 -8.14 -0.06 -16.56
N TYR A 143 -7.35 0.48 -15.65
CA TYR A 143 -5.98 0.05 -15.38
C TYR A 143 -5.88 -0.61 -14.01
N THR A 144 -4.91 -1.53 -13.88
CA THR A 144 -4.48 -2.00 -12.57
C THR A 144 -3.38 -1.07 -12.07
N TRP A 145 -3.71 -0.21 -11.11
CA TRP A 145 -2.78 0.77 -10.56
C TRP A 145 -1.88 0.14 -9.50
N MET A 146 -0.57 0.39 -9.63
CA MET A 146 0.44 -0.03 -8.66
C MET A 146 1.33 1.14 -8.28
N SER A 147 2.02 1.05 -7.14
CA SER A 147 2.99 2.09 -6.81
C SER A 147 4.33 1.52 -6.34
N THR A 148 5.37 2.31 -6.61
CA THR A 148 6.75 2.02 -6.18
C THR A 148 6.99 2.44 -4.72
N GLY A 149 6.13 3.31 -4.18
CA GLY A 149 6.25 3.88 -2.84
C GLY A 149 7.29 4.99 -2.69
N THR A 150 8.22 5.13 -3.63
CA THR A 150 9.23 6.19 -3.72
C THR A 150 9.78 6.27 -5.14
N ILE A 151 10.37 7.42 -5.53
CA ILE A 151 11.06 7.57 -6.82
C ILE A 151 12.15 6.50 -6.99
N SER A 152 12.93 6.22 -5.94
CA SER A 152 13.98 5.18 -5.96
C SER A 152 13.44 3.74 -5.96
N GLY A 153 12.14 3.57 -5.86
CA GLY A 153 11.46 2.26 -5.88
C GLY A 153 11.24 1.71 -7.30
N PHE A 154 11.55 2.47 -8.35
CA PHE A 154 11.49 1.98 -9.73
C PHE A 154 12.73 1.12 -10.03
N LYS A 155 12.68 -0.14 -9.57
CA LYS A 155 13.78 -1.11 -9.65
C LYS A 155 13.37 -2.34 -10.42
N TYR A 156 14.32 -2.95 -11.13
CA TYR A 156 14.08 -4.18 -11.88
C TYR A 156 13.44 -5.28 -11.00
N GLU A 157 13.90 -5.46 -9.78
CA GLU A 157 13.40 -6.47 -8.84
C GLU A 157 11.90 -6.31 -8.53
N TYR A 158 11.39 -5.06 -8.50
CA TYR A 158 9.97 -4.78 -8.26
C TYR A 158 9.14 -4.96 -9.53
N LEU A 159 9.73 -4.72 -10.68
CA LEU A 159 9.07 -4.80 -11.99
C LEU A 159 9.13 -6.20 -12.61
N ALA A 160 10.07 -7.03 -12.19
CA ALA A 160 10.26 -8.37 -12.75
C ALA A 160 8.98 -9.23 -12.78
N PRO A 161 8.08 -9.17 -11.78
CA PRO A 161 6.81 -9.91 -11.84
C PRO A 161 5.86 -9.44 -12.94
N LEU A 162 6.06 -8.22 -13.49
CA LEU A 162 5.22 -7.63 -14.54
C LEU A 162 5.68 -8.02 -15.96
N LYS A 163 6.66 -8.91 -16.08
CA LYS A 163 7.17 -9.35 -17.39
C LYS A 163 6.02 -9.94 -18.23
N GLY A 164 5.83 -9.38 -19.43
CA GLY A 164 4.75 -9.77 -20.34
C GLY A 164 3.47 -8.96 -20.17
N THR A 165 3.40 -8.05 -19.20
CA THR A 165 2.29 -7.11 -19.00
C THR A 165 2.65 -5.75 -19.60
N ALA A 166 1.71 -5.09 -20.27
CA ALA A 166 1.91 -3.72 -20.74
C ALA A 166 1.95 -2.77 -19.54
N ILE A 167 3.00 -1.92 -19.46
CA ILE A 167 3.20 -0.94 -18.37
C ILE A 167 3.04 0.47 -18.95
N ILE A 168 2.28 1.29 -18.24
CA ILE A 168 2.05 2.72 -18.54
C ILE A 168 2.56 3.55 -17.38
#